data_c390caca1145d99cae28717e2ebe61d6
#
_entry.id   c390caca1145d99cae28717e2ebe61d6
#
_cell.length_a   1.000
_cell.length_b   1.000
_cell.length_c   1.000
_cell.angle_alpha   90.00
_cell.angle_beta   90.00
_cell.angle_gamma   90.00
#
_symmetry.space_group_name_H-M   'P 1'
#
loop_
_entity.id
_entity.type
_entity.pdbx_description
1 polymer ?
#
loop_
_entity_poly.entity_id
_entity_poly.type
_entity_poly.pdbx_seq_one_letter_code
_entity_poly.pdbx_strand_id
1 'polypeptide(L)'
;MDLVFSTESLAQAKRYAAWRDAICDVYVNVDVHAEDQSNYDGFIREVQFGAVTMTDILLSRQQISRRRSHLSRLDKDCYYVQLIQAGNINVLQSGSALSTNAGTGALFCASEPYDLQCLGKIRSYYLEIPRQDFASRFAKDRIPVSATLSTGRGLGRIAVEFCSMLASQGSSLEASVRARLGDELMDVMALAFDSAQGEEPLSDQSVQKARLRSVKAWLEDHLCEPDLTLEAIAKSNAVSLRYLHALFRLEGTSVSTWIWKRRLERSYDMLLNSGDHDARSLTEIAYSVGFSSSSHFSTTFRRKFGVRPSDVKRGGS
;
A
#
# COMPACT_ATOMS: atom_id res chain seq x y z
N MET A 1 18.37 5.99 -20.49
CA MET A 1 17.15 6.59 -19.91
C MET A 1 17.05 8.03 -20.38
N ASP A 2 15.87 8.43 -20.79
CA ASP A 2 15.62 9.76 -21.34
C ASP A 2 15.29 10.73 -20.20
N LEU A 3 15.79 11.96 -20.28
CA LEU A 3 15.52 12.99 -19.26
C LEU A 3 14.09 13.50 -19.46
N VAL A 4 13.21 13.23 -18.50
CA VAL A 4 11.81 13.70 -18.50
C VAL A 4 11.70 15.07 -17.84
N PHE A 5 12.41 15.25 -16.70
CA PHE A 5 12.38 16.49 -15.95
C PHE A 5 13.71 16.73 -15.21
N SER A 6 14.11 18.01 -15.09
CA SER A 6 15.23 18.43 -14.24
C SER A 6 15.01 19.86 -13.74
N THR A 7 15.35 20.08 -12.48
CA THR A 7 15.34 21.42 -11.88
C THR A 7 16.61 22.23 -12.24
N GLU A 8 17.64 21.62 -12.83
CA GLU A 8 18.95 22.23 -13.05
C GLU A 8 18.90 23.49 -13.89
N SER A 9 18.10 23.47 -14.95
CA SER A 9 17.92 24.61 -15.86
C SER A 9 16.97 25.70 -15.34
N LEU A 10 16.30 25.47 -14.20
CA LEU A 10 15.29 26.37 -13.66
C LEU A 10 15.89 27.33 -12.64
N ALA A 11 15.37 28.58 -12.62
CA ALA A 11 15.64 29.52 -11.53
C ALA A 11 15.19 28.92 -10.21
N GLN A 12 16.00 29.07 -9.15
CA GLN A 12 15.82 28.42 -7.84
C GLN A 12 14.40 28.60 -7.26
N ALA A 13 13.85 29.80 -7.35
CA ALA A 13 12.50 30.10 -6.86
C ALA A 13 11.37 29.33 -7.58
N LYS A 14 11.63 28.77 -8.78
CA LYS A 14 10.63 28.02 -9.54
C LYS A 14 10.80 26.50 -9.43
N ARG A 15 11.91 26.03 -8.89
CA ARG A 15 12.28 24.60 -8.89
C ARG A 15 11.25 23.73 -8.18
N TYR A 16 10.84 24.12 -6.97
CA TYR A 16 9.90 23.33 -6.18
C TYR A 16 8.51 23.25 -6.82
N ALA A 17 7.97 24.37 -7.32
CA ALA A 17 6.66 24.38 -7.97
C ALA A 17 6.66 23.48 -9.22
N ALA A 18 7.69 23.63 -10.08
CA ALA A 18 7.84 22.81 -11.28
C ALA A 18 8.06 21.32 -10.95
N TRP A 19 8.78 21.01 -9.88
CA TRP A 19 8.96 19.65 -9.40
C TRP A 19 7.64 19.01 -8.97
N ARG A 20 6.85 19.70 -8.15
CA ARG A 20 5.55 19.22 -7.69
C ARG A 20 4.62 18.88 -8.86
N ASP A 21 4.57 19.75 -9.87
CA ASP A 21 3.75 19.55 -11.05
C ASP A 21 4.27 18.33 -11.84
N ALA A 22 5.59 18.20 -12.05
CA ALA A 22 6.21 17.06 -12.73
C ALA A 22 5.95 15.72 -12.04
N ILE A 23 5.96 15.64 -10.71
CA ILE A 23 5.63 14.42 -9.96
C ILE A 23 4.18 13.98 -10.22
N CYS A 24 3.24 14.92 -10.25
CA CYS A 24 1.84 14.61 -10.53
C CYS A 24 1.63 14.17 -11.99
N ASP A 25 2.38 14.73 -12.92
CA ASP A 25 2.29 14.39 -14.36
C ASP A 25 2.91 13.02 -14.66
N VAL A 26 4.07 12.71 -14.07
CA VAL A 26 4.81 11.46 -14.34
C VAL A 26 4.19 10.26 -13.64
N TYR A 27 3.82 10.40 -12.38
CA TYR A 27 3.34 9.26 -11.57
C TYR A 27 1.82 9.25 -11.41
N VAL A 28 1.34 9.86 -10.34
CA VAL A 28 -0.08 9.90 -9.96
C VAL A 28 -0.37 11.18 -9.18
N ASN A 29 -1.64 11.57 -9.11
CA ASN A 29 -2.05 12.70 -8.28
C ASN A 29 -1.71 12.46 -6.81
N VAL A 30 -0.91 13.36 -6.24
CA VAL A 30 -0.45 13.34 -4.85
C VAL A 30 -0.30 14.75 -4.31
N ASP A 31 -0.37 14.90 -3.00
CA ASP A 31 0.11 16.11 -2.33
C ASP A 31 1.62 15.99 -2.13
N VAL A 32 2.38 16.99 -2.56
CA VAL A 32 3.84 17.07 -2.33
C VAL A 32 4.11 18.27 -1.43
N HIS A 33 4.83 18.05 -0.33
CA HIS A 33 5.21 19.08 0.61
C HIS A 33 6.70 19.02 0.93
N ALA A 34 7.45 20.08 0.63
CA ALA A 34 8.84 20.23 1.03
C ALA A 34 8.98 21.27 2.14
N GLU A 35 9.79 20.99 3.16
CA GLU A 35 10.07 21.92 4.25
C GLU A 35 10.91 23.11 3.75
N ASP A 36 11.93 22.82 2.93
CA ASP A 36 12.75 23.84 2.26
C ASP A 36 12.43 23.87 0.77
N GLN A 37 11.61 24.84 0.38
CA GLN A 37 11.25 25.08 -1.02
C GLN A 37 12.27 25.94 -1.75
N SER A 38 13.13 26.65 -1.00
CA SER A 38 14.08 27.61 -1.57
C SER A 38 15.30 26.92 -2.18
N ASN A 39 15.63 25.70 -1.75
CA ASN A 39 16.83 24.96 -2.19
C ASN A 39 16.45 23.56 -2.68
N TYR A 40 15.57 23.50 -3.67
CA TYR A 40 15.07 22.24 -4.19
C TYR A 40 15.85 21.79 -5.43
N ASP A 41 16.33 20.52 -5.40
CA ASP A 41 16.96 19.85 -6.51
C ASP A 41 16.25 18.54 -6.80
N GLY A 42 16.04 18.25 -8.08
CA GLY A 42 15.47 16.99 -8.51
C GLY A 42 15.61 16.75 -10.01
N PHE A 43 15.63 15.50 -10.39
CA PHE A 43 15.46 15.07 -11.79
C PHE A 43 14.68 13.75 -11.86
N ILE A 44 14.09 13.51 -13.01
CA ILE A 44 13.42 12.27 -13.41
C ILE A 44 13.97 11.88 -14.77
N ARG A 45 14.55 10.69 -14.87
CA ARG A 45 14.87 10.03 -16.13
C ARG A 45 14.04 8.76 -16.23
N GLU A 46 13.56 8.45 -17.42
CA GLU A 46 12.63 7.35 -17.64
C GLU A 46 13.04 6.48 -18.82
N VAL A 47 12.66 5.22 -18.74
CA VAL A 47 12.68 4.29 -19.87
C VAL A 47 11.55 3.27 -19.70
N GLN A 48 10.88 2.95 -20.80
CA GLN A 48 9.80 1.98 -20.85
C GLN A 48 10.33 0.60 -21.23
N PHE A 49 10.03 -0.42 -20.40
CA PHE A 49 10.30 -1.82 -20.63
C PHE A 49 8.97 -2.59 -20.75
N GLY A 50 8.36 -2.57 -21.94
CA GLY A 50 7.03 -3.17 -22.12
C GLY A 50 5.99 -2.54 -21.20
N ALA A 51 5.42 -3.34 -20.30
CA ALA A 51 4.46 -2.87 -19.31
C ALA A 51 5.10 -2.14 -18.10
N VAL A 52 6.41 -2.27 -17.90
CA VAL A 52 7.12 -1.69 -16.75
C VAL A 52 7.71 -0.33 -17.13
N THR A 53 7.36 0.71 -16.38
CA THR A 53 8.06 2.00 -16.45
C THR A 53 9.14 2.03 -15.38
N MET A 54 10.36 2.32 -15.79
CA MET A 54 11.50 2.46 -14.87
C MET A 54 12.00 3.89 -14.87
N THR A 55 12.12 4.50 -13.70
CA THR A 55 12.69 5.83 -13.54
C THR A 55 13.93 5.80 -12.64
N ASP A 56 14.93 6.64 -12.97
CA ASP A 56 16.02 7.06 -12.08
C ASP A 56 15.65 8.45 -11.58
N ILE A 57 15.33 8.54 -10.31
CA ILE A 57 14.82 9.75 -9.68
C ILE A 57 15.79 10.26 -8.61
N LEU A 58 16.04 11.56 -8.63
CA LEU A 58 16.65 12.31 -7.56
C LEU A 58 15.65 13.32 -7.03
N LEU A 59 15.48 13.40 -5.73
CA LEU A 59 14.59 14.35 -5.09
C LEU A 59 15.18 14.88 -3.78
N SER A 60 14.82 16.09 -3.43
CA SER A 60 15.16 16.71 -2.16
C SER A 60 14.19 16.27 -1.05
N ARG A 61 14.51 16.63 0.21
CA ARG A 61 13.67 16.35 1.38
C ARG A 61 12.23 16.83 1.18
N GLN A 62 11.28 15.90 1.28
CA GLN A 62 9.85 16.17 1.10
C GLN A 62 8.98 15.08 1.70
N GLN A 63 7.71 15.38 1.82
CA GLN A 63 6.65 14.41 2.08
C GLN A 63 5.73 14.34 0.84
N ILE A 64 5.39 13.12 0.44
CA ILE A 64 4.43 12.84 -0.63
C ILE A 64 3.27 12.08 0.00
N SER A 65 2.05 12.56 -0.17
CA SER A 65 0.84 11.94 0.40
C SER A 65 -0.17 11.64 -0.69
N ARG A 66 -0.54 10.37 -0.83
CA ARG A 66 -1.68 9.94 -1.64
C ARG A 66 -2.87 9.66 -0.74
N ARG A 67 -3.91 10.46 -0.89
CA ARG A 67 -5.13 10.40 -0.07
C ARG A 67 -6.26 9.68 -0.82
N ARG A 68 -7.31 9.30 -0.13
CA ARG A 68 -8.52 8.70 -0.75
C ARG A 68 -9.15 9.60 -1.81
N SER A 69 -9.10 10.93 -1.65
CA SER A 69 -9.59 11.89 -2.65
C SER A 69 -8.84 11.83 -3.98
N HIS A 70 -7.58 11.39 -3.97
CA HIS A 70 -6.78 11.20 -5.18
C HIS A 70 -7.11 9.88 -5.90
N LEU A 71 -7.67 8.90 -5.18
CA LEU A 71 -8.02 7.58 -5.74
C LEU A 71 -9.32 7.60 -6.55
N SER A 72 -10.21 8.60 -6.36
CA SER A 72 -11.46 8.73 -7.15
C SER A 72 -11.22 8.97 -8.64
N ARG A 73 -9.96 9.29 -9.04
CA ARG A 73 -9.49 9.50 -10.41
C ARG A 73 -8.34 8.54 -10.70
N LEU A 74 -8.57 7.25 -10.49
CA LEU A 74 -7.53 6.22 -10.64
C LEU A 74 -7.20 6.04 -12.12
N ASP A 75 -6.11 6.65 -12.56
CA ASP A 75 -5.58 6.47 -13.91
C ASP A 75 -4.63 5.25 -13.99
N LYS A 76 -4.08 4.80 -12.85
CA LYS A 76 -3.09 3.75 -12.77
C LYS A 76 -3.38 2.76 -11.63
N ASP A 77 -3.52 1.48 -11.97
CA ASP A 77 -3.56 0.36 -11.01
C ASP A 77 -2.24 -0.40 -11.07
N CYS A 78 -1.28 0.02 -10.25
CA CYS A 78 0.08 -0.51 -10.29
C CYS A 78 0.68 -0.69 -8.89
N TYR A 79 1.72 -1.51 -8.84
CA TYR A 79 2.67 -1.52 -7.74
C TYR A 79 3.83 -0.58 -8.04
N TYR A 80 4.33 0.06 -7.00
CA TYR A 80 5.59 0.77 -7.00
C TYR A 80 6.65 -0.05 -6.29
N VAL A 81 7.78 -0.27 -6.96
CA VAL A 81 9.00 -0.80 -6.35
C VAL A 81 10.03 0.30 -6.34
N GLN A 82 10.48 0.68 -5.15
CA GLN A 82 11.50 1.70 -4.97
C GLN A 82 12.77 1.09 -4.41
N LEU A 83 13.86 1.16 -5.17
CA LEU A 83 15.19 0.64 -4.81
C LEU A 83 16.10 1.80 -4.47
N ILE A 84 16.44 1.96 -3.19
CA ILE A 84 17.19 3.12 -2.69
C ILE A 84 18.67 2.98 -3.03
N GLN A 85 19.21 3.95 -3.78
CA GLN A 85 20.64 4.07 -4.08
C GLN A 85 21.35 4.98 -3.07
N ALA A 86 20.68 6.05 -2.63
CA ALA A 86 21.19 6.99 -1.62
C ALA A 86 20.04 7.64 -0.85
N GLY A 87 20.26 7.92 0.44
CA GLY A 87 19.31 8.56 1.33
C GLY A 87 18.41 7.56 2.06
N ASN A 88 17.40 8.08 2.75
CA ASN A 88 16.46 7.30 3.57
C ASN A 88 15.02 7.75 3.31
N ILE A 89 14.11 6.79 3.18
CA ILE A 89 12.68 7.05 3.00
C ILE A 89 11.86 6.12 3.89
N ASN A 90 10.81 6.67 4.50
CA ASN A 90 9.78 5.90 5.17
C ASN A 90 8.54 5.84 4.27
N VAL A 91 8.02 4.63 4.08
CA VAL A 91 6.77 4.36 3.37
C VAL A 91 5.73 3.92 4.39
N LEU A 92 4.62 4.64 4.48
CA LEU A 92 3.49 4.30 5.34
C LEU A 92 2.30 3.93 4.45
N GLN A 93 1.83 2.69 4.55
CA GLN A 93 0.65 2.22 3.80
C GLN A 93 -0.10 1.17 4.62
N SER A 94 -1.43 1.25 4.66
CA SER A 94 -2.32 0.24 5.28
C SER A 94 -1.93 -0.15 6.71
N GLY A 95 -1.43 0.82 7.51
CA GLY A 95 -0.98 0.61 8.89
C GLY A 95 0.41 -0.01 9.02
N SER A 96 1.09 -0.29 7.91
CA SER A 96 2.50 -0.72 7.89
C SER A 96 3.42 0.49 7.68
N ALA A 97 4.53 0.51 8.41
CA ALA A 97 5.60 1.47 8.21
C ALA A 97 6.87 0.73 7.77
N LEU A 98 7.34 1.04 6.56
CA LEU A 98 8.56 0.50 6.00
C LEU A 98 9.62 1.60 6.04
N SER A 99 10.77 1.33 6.67
CA SER A 99 11.93 2.22 6.61
C SER A 99 12.94 1.64 5.65
N THR A 100 13.35 2.42 4.66
CA THR A 100 14.29 2.00 3.61
C THR A 100 15.45 2.98 3.51
N ASN A 101 16.61 2.45 3.18
CA ASN A 101 17.88 3.19 3.01
C ASN A 101 18.68 2.61 1.84
N ALA A 102 19.85 3.16 1.59
CA ALA A 102 20.77 2.56 0.63
C ALA A 102 21.07 1.10 1.03
N GLY A 103 20.79 0.16 0.12
CA GLY A 103 20.87 -1.28 0.38
C GLY A 103 19.51 -1.94 0.70
N THR A 104 18.40 -1.20 0.61
CA THR A 104 17.04 -1.73 0.75
C THR A 104 16.12 -1.20 -0.34
N GLY A 105 15.01 -1.90 -0.54
CA GLY A 105 13.90 -1.48 -1.40
C GLY A 105 12.56 -1.64 -0.70
N ALA A 106 11.55 -0.95 -1.20
CA ALA A 106 10.15 -1.06 -0.78
C ALA A 106 9.25 -1.39 -1.96
N LEU A 107 8.24 -2.21 -1.68
CA LEU A 107 7.08 -2.43 -2.54
C LEU A 107 5.85 -1.85 -1.86
N PHE A 108 5.05 -1.09 -2.59
CA PHE A 108 3.76 -0.57 -2.12
C PHE A 108 2.79 -0.37 -3.30
N CYS A 109 1.51 -0.23 -2.99
CA CYS A 109 0.45 -0.20 -3.98
C CYS A 109 0.00 1.23 -4.30
N ALA A 110 -0.08 1.60 -5.59
CA ALA A 110 -0.57 2.91 -6.01
C ALA A 110 -2.08 3.07 -5.83
N SER A 111 -2.86 1.99 -5.86
CA SER A 111 -4.32 2.01 -5.71
C SER A 111 -4.81 2.14 -4.26
N GLU A 112 -3.90 2.30 -3.29
CA GLU A 112 -4.22 2.53 -1.88
C GLU A 112 -3.58 3.82 -1.37
N PRO A 113 -4.15 4.48 -0.34
CA PRO A 113 -3.51 5.64 0.28
C PRO A 113 -2.13 5.29 0.84
N TYR A 114 -1.17 6.20 0.67
CA TYR A 114 0.17 6.07 1.25
C TYR A 114 0.80 7.43 1.58
N ASP A 115 1.77 7.41 2.47
CA ASP A 115 2.65 8.54 2.75
C ASP A 115 4.11 8.11 2.53
N LEU A 116 4.88 8.95 1.81
CA LEU A 116 6.32 8.82 1.65
C LEU A 116 7.00 9.97 2.37
N GLN A 117 7.88 9.65 3.32
CA GLN A 117 8.66 10.64 4.07
C GLN A 117 10.13 10.56 3.63
N CYS A 118 10.53 11.47 2.77
CA CYS A 118 11.91 11.57 2.29
C CYS A 118 12.72 12.38 3.29
N LEU A 119 13.59 11.71 4.06
CA LEU A 119 14.32 12.32 5.20
C LEU A 119 15.51 13.20 4.79
N GLY A 120 15.81 13.28 3.50
CA GLY A 120 16.90 14.06 2.93
C GLY A 120 16.88 14.01 1.41
N LYS A 121 18.04 14.19 0.80
CA LYS A 121 18.21 13.99 -0.65
C LYS A 121 18.21 12.48 -0.94
N ILE A 122 17.31 12.05 -1.81
CA ILE A 122 17.09 10.63 -2.15
C ILE A 122 17.47 10.42 -3.60
N ARG A 123 18.17 9.31 -3.88
CA ARG A 123 18.29 8.76 -5.23
C ARG A 123 17.81 7.33 -5.23
N SER A 124 16.92 6.99 -6.16
CA SER A 124 16.37 5.65 -6.28
C SER A 124 16.04 5.27 -7.71
N TYR A 125 16.07 3.98 -8.01
CA TYR A 125 15.27 3.44 -9.11
C TYR A 125 13.85 3.26 -8.61
N TYR A 126 12.90 3.68 -9.44
CA TYR A 126 11.48 3.58 -9.16
C TYR A 126 10.82 2.83 -10.32
N LEU A 127 10.22 1.69 -10.01
CA LEU A 127 9.52 0.87 -11.01
C LEU A 127 8.03 1.03 -10.81
N GLU A 128 7.33 1.32 -11.88
CA GLU A 128 5.88 1.25 -11.96
C GLU A 128 5.51 -0.03 -12.72
N ILE A 129 4.84 -0.95 -12.04
CA ILE A 129 4.51 -2.28 -12.55
C ILE A 129 3.00 -2.48 -12.49
N PRO A 130 2.30 -2.79 -13.60
CA PRO A 130 0.87 -3.06 -13.57
C PRO A 130 0.52 -4.13 -12.54
N ARG A 131 -0.50 -3.84 -11.72
CA ARG A 131 -0.86 -4.68 -10.57
C ARG A 131 -1.19 -6.11 -10.97
N GLN A 132 -1.99 -6.29 -12.01
CA GLN A 132 -2.42 -7.61 -12.46
C GLN A 132 -1.23 -8.45 -12.98
N ASP A 133 -0.35 -7.84 -13.76
CA ASP A 133 0.80 -8.52 -14.35
C ASP A 133 1.80 -8.94 -13.27
N PHE A 134 2.03 -8.07 -12.29
CA PHE A 134 2.95 -8.38 -11.19
C PHE A 134 2.36 -9.39 -10.20
N ALA A 135 1.08 -9.24 -9.84
CA ALA A 135 0.40 -10.15 -8.93
C ALA A 135 0.33 -11.59 -9.46
N SER A 136 0.24 -11.76 -10.79
CA SER A 136 0.21 -13.07 -11.44
C SER A 136 1.50 -13.89 -11.26
N ARG A 137 2.61 -13.25 -10.87
CA ARG A 137 3.92 -13.87 -10.62
C ARG A 137 4.11 -14.41 -9.21
N PHE A 138 3.17 -14.10 -8.31
CA PHE A 138 3.15 -14.62 -6.95
C PHE A 138 2.14 -15.73 -6.78
N ALA A 139 2.36 -16.64 -5.83
CA ALA A 139 1.31 -17.56 -5.41
C ALA A 139 0.13 -16.75 -4.84
N LYS A 140 -1.12 -17.17 -5.10
CA LYS A 140 -2.34 -16.39 -4.81
C LYS A 140 -2.47 -15.87 -3.37
N ASP A 141 -1.90 -16.57 -2.41
CA ASP A 141 -1.90 -16.26 -0.97
C ASP A 141 -0.66 -15.45 -0.52
N ARG A 142 0.26 -15.14 -1.43
CA ARG A 142 1.53 -14.46 -1.14
C ARG A 142 1.71 -13.10 -1.80
N ILE A 143 0.67 -12.53 -2.38
CA ILE A 143 0.76 -11.19 -3.00
C ILE A 143 1.15 -10.18 -1.93
N PRO A 144 2.32 -9.54 -2.03
CA PRO A 144 2.72 -8.53 -1.04
C PRO A 144 1.89 -7.27 -1.20
N VAL A 145 1.25 -6.82 -0.13
CA VAL A 145 0.54 -5.51 -0.11
C VAL A 145 1.53 -4.39 0.17
N SER A 146 2.51 -4.65 1.05
CA SER A 146 3.58 -3.73 1.43
C SER A 146 4.75 -4.58 1.94
N ALA A 147 5.93 -4.46 1.33
CA ALA A 147 7.08 -5.30 1.64
C ALA A 147 8.41 -4.56 1.50
N THR A 148 9.42 -5.03 2.22
CA THR A 148 10.81 -4.57 2.06
C THR A 148 11.66 -5.66 1.42
N LEU A 149 12.74 -5.23 0.76
CA LEU A 149 13.73 -6.08 0.11
C LEU A 149 15.13 -5.63 0.50
N SER A 150 15.97 -6.54 0.99
CA SER A 150 17.40 -6.27 1.12
C SER A 150 18.06 -6.32 -0.25
N THR A 151 18.74 -5.24 -0.65
CA THR A 151 19.42 -5.12 -1.96
C THR A 151 20.94 -5.29 -1.87
N GLY A 152 21.46 -5.57 -0.66
CA GLY A 152 22.91 -5.74 -0.42
C GLY A 152 23.42 -7.15 -0.73
N ARG A 153 22.54 -8.14 -0.84
CA ARG A 153 22.90 -9.56 -1.05
C ARG A 153 21.77 -10.34 -1.72
N GLY A 154 22.08 -11.57 -2.15
CA GLY A 154 21.10 -12.51 -2.68
C GLY A 154 20.34 -12.00 -3.89
N LEU A 155 19.06 -12.39 -3.99
CA LEU A 155 18.19 -12.02 -5.12
C LEU A 155 17.93 -10.52 -5.19
N GLY A 156 17.85 -9.83 -4.06
CA GLY A 156 17.67 -8.38 -4.05
C GLY A 156 18.86 -7.63 -4.66
N ARG A 157 20.08 -8.10 -4.45
CA ARG A 157 21.26 -7.55 -5.13
C ARG A 157 21.21 -7.79 -6.64
N ILE A 158 20.85 -9.01 -7.06
CA ILE A 158 20.66 -9.32 -8.48
C ILE A 158 19.63 -8.38 -9.10
N ALA A 159 18.49 -8.16 -8.43
CA ALA A 159 17.44 -7.27 -8.89
C ALA A 159 17.93 -5.82 -9.09
N VAL A 160 18.68 -5.27 -8.14
CA VAL A 160 19.25 -3.91 -8.24
C VAL A 160 20.31 -3.81 -9.34
N GLU A 161 21.20 -4.79 -9.45
CA GLU A 161 22.23 -4.81 -10.50
C GLU A 161 21.58 -4.94 -11.87
N PHE A 162 20.51 -5.75 -12.00
CA PHE A 162 19.73 -5.84 -13.23
C PHE A 162 19.08 -4.50 -13.58
N CYS A 163 18.43 -3.80 -12.64
CA CYS A 163 17.94 -2.44 -12.86
C CYS A 163 19.05 -1.48 -13.31
N SER A 164 20.22 -1.55 -12.71
CA SER A 164 21.35 -0.68 -13.07
C SER A 164 21.83 -0.92 -14.51
N MET A 165 21.89 -2.18 -14.94
CA MET A 165 22.19 -2.53 -16.33
C MET A 165 21.12 -2.02 -17.29
N LEU A 166 19.85 -2.25 -16.98
CA LEU A 166 18.74 -1.77 -17.77
C LEU A 166 18.71 -0.24 -17.86
N ALA A 167 18.96 0.45 -16.76
CA ALA A 167 19.04 1.91 -16.73
C ALA A 167 20.14 2.46 -17.64
N SER A 168 21.29 1.78 -17.71
CA SER A 168 22.43 2.23 -18.52
C SER A 168 22.26 1.93 -20.01
N GLN A 169 21.58 0.84 -20.37
CA GLN A 169 21.49 0.33 -21.75
C GLN A 169 20.11 0.53 -22.38
N GLY A 170 19.08 0.78 -21.59
CA GLY A 170 17.68 0.70 -22.03
C GLY A 170 17.32 1.58 -23.23
N SER A 171 17.83 2.81 -23.30
CA SER A 171 17.54 3.71 -24.42
C SER A 171 18.19 3.29 -25.75
N SER A 172 19.23 2.44 -25.72
CA SER A 172 19.88 1.92 -26.92
C SER A 172 19.23 0.66 -27.49
N LEU A 173 18.27 0.06 -26.77
CA LEU A 173 17.61 -1.18 -27.16
C LEU A 173 16.33 -0.93 -27.94
N GLU A 174 16.00 -1.84 -28.85
CA GLU A 174 14.73 -1.82 -29.57
C GLU A 174 13.53 -2.09 -28.64
N ALA A 175 12.36 -1.55 -28.97
CA ALA A 175 11.15 -1.66 -28.15
C ALA A 175 10.73 -3.11 -27.86
N SER A 176 10.88 -4.01 -28.84
CA SER A 176 10.58 -5.44 -28.69
C SER A 176 11.50 -6.13 -27.67
N VAL A 177 12.78 -5.77 -27.66
CA VAL A 177 13.78 -6.27 -26.71
C VAL A 177 13.49 -5.72 -25.32
N ARG A 178 13.20 -4.42 -25.23
CA ARG A 178 12.80 -3.79 -23.96
C ARG A 178 11.56 -4.43 -23.35
N ALA A 179 10.55 -4.76 -24.17
CA ALA A 179 9.33 -5.42 -23.67
C ALA A 179 9.65 -6.78 -23.01
N ARG A 180 10.46 -7.61 -23.67
CA ARG A 180 10.89 -8.89 -23.08
C ARG A 180 11.71 -8.72 -21.81
N LEU A 181 12.63 -7.76 -21.78
CA LEU A 181 13.41 -7.45 -20.58
C LEU A 181 12.53 -6.93 -19.42
N GLY A 182 11.41 -6.28 -19.73
CA GLY A 182 10.40 -5.89 -18.73
C GLY A 182 9.72 -7.09 -18.07
N ASP A 183 9.39 -8.12 -18.84
CA ASP A 183 8.84 -9.37 -18.29
C ASP A 183 9.86 -10.06 -17.37
N GLU A 184 11.11 -10.18 -17.80
CA GLU A 184 12.19 -10.75 -16.99
C GLU A 184 12.45 -9.91 -15.71
N LEU A 185 12.34 -8.58 -15.81
CA LEU A 185 12.47 -7.68 -14.66
C LEU A 185 11.37 -7.94 -13.64
N MET A 186 10.12 -8.10 -14.07
CA MET A 186 9.01 -8.43 -13.19
C MET A 186 9.22 -9.78 -12.51
N ASP A 187 9.72 -10.80 -13.23
CA ASP A 187 9.99 -12.12 -12.67
C ASP A 187 11.12 -12.07 -11.62
N VAL A 188 12.20 -11.35 -11.92
CA VAL A 188 13.30 -11.15 -10.96
C VAL A 188 12.84 -10.41 -9.71
N MET A 189 12.00 -9.36 -9.86
CA MET A 189 11.45 -8.63 -8.73
C MET A 189 10.50 -9.48 -7.90
N ALA A 190 9.61 -10.24 -8.54
CA ALA A 190 8.70 -11.14 -7.84
C ALA A 190 9.47 -12.20 -7.04
N LEU A 191 10.46 -12.82 -7.66
CA LEU A 191 11.31 -13.81 -7.01
C LEU A 191 12.10 -13.22 -5.82
N ALA A 192 12.61 -11.99 -5.96
CA ALA A 192 13.33 -11.30 -4.92
C ALA A 192 12.43 -10.97 -3.70
N PHE A 193 11.21 -10.48 -3.94
CA PHE A 193 10.26 -10.22 -2.85
C PHE A 193 9.68 -11.50 -2.24
N ASP A 194 9.45 -12.55 -3.02
CA ASP A 194 8.99 -13.84 -2.50
C ASP A 194 10.06 -14.49 -1.60
N SER A 195 11.32 -14.45 -2.03
CA SER A 195 12.47 -14.90 -1.22
C SER A 195 12.62 -14.09 0.05
N ALA A 196 12.49 -12.76 -0.03
CA ALA A 196 12.61 -11.88 1.13
C ALA A 196 11.55 -12.14 2.20
N GLN A 197 10.37 -12.59 1.82
CA GLN A 197 9.34 -13.04 2.77
C GLN A 197 9.74 -14.30 3.53
N GLY A 198 10.64 -15.10 2.97
CA GLY A 198 11.21 -16.30 3.62
C GLY A 198 12.49 -16.03 4.41
N GLU A 199 13.20 -14.94 4.10
CA GLU A 199 14.52 -14.60 4.69
C GLU A 199 14.46 -13.58 5.84
N GLU A 200 13.30 -13.01 6.19
CA GLU A 200 13.25 -12.20 7.42
C GLU A 200 13.76 -13.06 8.58
N PRO A 201 14.81 -12.62 9.29
CA PRO A 201 15.14 -13.26 10.54
C PRO A 201 13.86 -13.17 11.37
N LEU A 202 13.33 -14.33 11.75
CA LEU A 202 12.14 -14.48 12.57
C LEU A 202 12.36 -13.71 13.89
N SER A 203 12.27 -12.39 13.87
CA SER A 203 12.01 -11.67 15.09
C SER A 203 10.61 -12.10 15.52
N ASP A 204 10.44 -12.47 16.78
CA ASP A 204 9.13 -12.81 17.35
C ASP A 204 8.04 -11.82 16.91
N GLN A 205 8.41 -10.58 16.66
CA GLN A 205 7.53 -9.49 16.24
C GLN A 205 7.09 -9.57 14.77
N SER A 206 7.94 -10.04 13.86
CA SER A 206 7.61 -10.21 12.43
C SER A 206 6.66 -11.38 12.22
N VAL A 207 6.91 -12.50 12.93
CA VAL A 207 6.02 -13.67 12.96
C VAL A 207 4.65 -13.29 13.52
N GLN A 208 4.64 -12.53 14.63
CA GLN A 208 3.40 -12.08 15.27
C GLN A 208 2.59 -11.15 14.36
N LYS A 209 3.23 -10.20 13.64
CA LYS A 209 2.57 -9.31 12.68
C LYS A 209 2.01 -10.07 11.46
N ALA A 210 2.77 -11.02 10.91
CA ALA A 210 2.30 -11.89 9.82
C ALA A 210 1.10 -12.72 10.27
N ARG A 211 1.17 -13.29 11.48
CA ARG A 211 0.09 -14.07 12.06
C ARG A 211 -1.17 -13.23 12.33
N LEU A 212 -0.99 -12.01 12.82
CA LEU A 212 -2.10 -11.06 13.02
C LEU A 212 -2.79 -10.72 11.69
N ARG A 213 -2.03 -10.50 10.61
CA ARG A 213 -2.59 -10.28 9.26
C ARG A 213 -3.43 -11.47 8.80
N SER A 214 -2.90 -12.69 8.93
CA SER A 214 -3.63 -13.92 8.59
C SER A 214 -4.94 -14.08 9.38
N VAL A 215 -4.90 -13.83 10.70
CA VAL A 215 -6.10 -13.87 11.55
C VAL A 215 -7.12 -12.80 11.15
N LYS A 216 -6.67 -11.60 10.82
CA LYS A 216 -7.57 -10.52 10.37
C LYS A 216 -8.21 -10.83 9.02
N ALA A 217 -7.46 -11.37 8.06
CA ALA A 217 -8.00 -11.80 6.77
C ALA A 217 -9.11 -12.85 6.96
N TRP A 218 -8.84 -13.88 7.78
CA TRP A 218 -9.85 -14.87 8.12
C TRP A 218 -11.08 -14.24 8.79
N LEU A 219 -10.89 -13.29 9.71
CA LEU A 219 -11.99 -12.58 10.37
C LEU A 219 -12.82 -11.74 9.40
N GLU A 220 -12.23 -11.12 8.38
CA GLU A 220 -13.00 -10.36 7.36
C GLU A 220 -13.95 -11.28 6.58
N ASP A 221 -13.52 -12.51 6.26
CA ASP A 221 -14.34 -13.49 5.55
C ASP A 221 -15.50 -14.03 6.42
N HIS A 222 -15.29 -14.11 7.76
CA HIS A 222 -16.24 -14.66 8.72
C HIS A 222 -16.95 -13.59 9.58
N LEU A 223 -16.77 -12.31 9.24
CA LEU A 223 -17.22 -11.17 10.06
C LEU A 223 -18.71 -11.16 10.34
N CYS A 224 -19.51 -11.66 9.40
CA CYS A 224 -20.96 -11.65 9.45
C CYS A 224 -21.57 -12.84 10.23
N GLU A 225 -20.76 -13.78 10.66
CA GLU A 225 -21.24 -14.92 11.42
C GLU A 225 -21.75 -14.49 12.80
N PRO A 226 -23.01 -14.81 13.17
CA PRO A 226 -23.60 -14.36 14.45
C PRO A 226 -22.91 -15.01 15.65
N ASP A 227 -22.46 -16.26 15.52
CA ASP A 227 -21.87 -17.07 16.60
C ASP A 227 -20.33 -17.05 16.60
N LEU A 228 -19.72 -15.96 16.09
CA LEU A 228 -18.27 -15.81 16.04
C LEU A 228 -17.69 -15.60 17.44
N THR A 229 -17.34 -16.71 18.12
CA THR A 229 -16.71 -16.69 19.45
C THR A 229 -15.20 -16.60 19.37
N LEU A 230 -14.56 -16.09 20.42
CA LEU A 230 -13.09 -15.99 20.49
C LEU A 230 -12.43 -17.36 20.45
N GLU A 231 -13.06 -18.36 21.01
CA GLU A 231 -12.63 -19.76 21.00
C GLU A 231 -12.69 -20.36 19.60
N ALA A 232 -13.77 -20.08 18.85
CA ALA A 232 -13.91 -20.50 17.46
C ALA A 232 -12.83 -19.85 16.57
N ILE A 233 -12.60 -18.54 16.73
CA ILE A 233 -11.54 -17.82 16.03
C ILE A 233 -10.15 -18.41 16.31
N ALA A 234 -9.84 -18.65 17.58
CA ALA A 234 -8.57 -19.21 18.00
C ALA A 234 -8.36 -20.61 17.42
N LYS A 235 -9.39 -21.47 17.48
CA LYS A 235 -9.38 -22.84 16.93
C LYS A 235 -9.19 -22.85 15.42
N SER A 236 -9.96 -22.07 14.68
CA SER A 236 -9.91 -22.03 13.20
C SER A 236 -8.57 -21.48 12.69
N ASN A 237 -7.93 -20.63 13.46
CA ASN A 237 -6.61 -20.10 13.14
C ASN A 237 -5.45 -20.89 13.76
N ALA A 238 -5.69 -22.04 14.39
CA ALA A 238 -4.69 -22.87 15.04
C ALA A 238 -3.79 -22.07 16.03
N VAL A 239 -4.38 -21.22 16.85
CA VAL A 239 -3.71 -20.43 17.90
C VAL A 239 -4.38 -20.62 19.25
N SER A 240 -3.66 -20.39 20.33
CA SER A 240 -4.28 -20.33 21.65
C SER A 240 -5.03 -19.01 21.84
N LEU A 241 -6.07 -19.00 22.66
CA LEU A 241 -6.82 -17.79 23.01
C LEU A 241 -5.91 -16.68 23.59
N ARG A 242 -4.94 -17.08 24.43
CA ARG A 242 -3.93 -16.17 24.99
C ARG A 242 -3.09 -15.51 23.89
N TYR A 243 -2.67 -16.30 22.89
CA TYR A 243 -1.86 -15.80 21.78
C TYR A 243 -2.70 -14.92 20.85
N LEU A 244 -3.96 -15.27 20.58
CA LEU A 244 -4.91 -14.43 19.84
C LEU A 244 -5.03 -13.03 20.48
N HIS A 245 -5.23 -12.95 21.80
CA HIS A 245 -5.25 -11.67 22.50
C HIS A 245 -3.92 -10.92 22.45
N ALA A 246 -2.78 -11.63 22.50
CA ALA A 246 -1.46 -11.03 22.41
C ALA A 246 -1.24 -10.39 21.05
N LEU A 247 -1.68 -11.02 19.95
CA LEU A 247 -1.58 -10.49 18.58
C LEU A 247 -2.31 -9.15 18.42
N PHE A 248 -3.54 -9.05 18.94
CA PHE A 248 -4.32 -7.80 18.81
C PHE A 248 -3.80 -6.68 19.72
N ARG A 249 -3.16 -7.01 20.83
CA ARG A 249 -2.48 -6.01 21.69
C ARG A 249 -1.32 -5.32 21.01
N LEU A 250 -0.69 -5.92 19.98
CA LEU A 250 0.35 -5.27 19.19
C LEU A 250 -0.14 -3.98 18.51
N GLU A 251 -1.45 -3.90 18.23
CA GLU A 251 -2.10 -2.72 17.64
C GLU A 251 -2.91 -1.90 18.67
N GLY A 252 -2.72 -2.13 19.95
CA GLY A 252 -3.41 -1.40 21.02
C GLY A 252 -4.93 -1.67 21.09
N THR A 253 -5.41 -2.79 20.54
CA THR A 253 -6.84 -3.12 20.51
C THR A 253 -7.13 -4.52 21.06
N SER A 254 -8.40 -4.85 21.28
CA SER A 254 -8.84 -6.22 21.55
C SER A 254 -9.47 -6.85 20.31
N VAL A 255 -9.49 -8.19 20.24
CA VAL A 255 -10.15 -8.94 19.17
C VAL A 255 -11.62 -8.50 19.00
N SER A 256 -12.36 -8.48 20.12
CA SER A 256 -13.77 -8.09 20.13
C SER A 256 -13.97 -6.63 19.67
N THR A 257 -13.13 -5.70 20.14
CA THR A 257 -13.18 -4.29 19.75
C THR A 257 -12.93 -4.15 18.23
N TRP A 258 -11.98 -4.89 17.69
CA TRP A 258 -11.68 -4.89 16.27
C TRP A 258 -12.87 -5.44 15.45
N ILE A 259 -13.46 -6.59 15.86
CA ILE A 259 -14.63 -7.18 15.19
C ILE A 259 -15.80 -6.20 15.16
N TRP A 260 -16.15 -5.61 16.32
CA TRP A 260 -17.24 -4.65 16.41
C TRP A 260 -16.98 -3.41 15.53
N LYS A 261 -15.74 -2.93 15.50
CA LYS A 261 -15.34 -1.82 14.64
C LYS A 261 -15.60 -2.15 13.17
N ARG A 262 -15.16 -3.31 12.70
CA ARG A 262 -15.31 -3.74 11.29
C ARG A 262 -16.78 -3.98 10.91
N ARG A 263 -17.56 -4.62 11.78
CA ARG A 263 -19.01 -4.80 11.58
C ARG A 263 -19.73 -3.48 11.42
N LEU A 264 -19.41 -2.49 12.24
CA LEU A 264 -20.00 -1.15 12.14
C LEU A 264 -19.58 -0.43 10.85
N GLU A 265 -18.31 -0.52 10.45
CA GLU A 265 -17.82 0.06 9.20
C GLU A 265 -18.54 -0.55 8.00
N ARG A 266 -18.68 -1.87 7.95
CA ARG A 266 -19.41 -2.57 6.89
C ARG A 266 -20.89 -2.17 6.86
N SER A 267 -21.53 -2.04 8.03
CA SER A 267 -22.92 -1.57 8.11
C SER A 267 -23.08 -0.13 7.63
N TYR A 268 -22.12 0.73 7.90
CA TYR A 268 -22.11 2.11 7.43
C TYR A 268 -22.04 2.20 5.91
N ASP A 269 -21.15 1.41 5.30
CA ASP A 269 -21.02 1.31 3.84
C ASP A 269 -22.32 0.76 3.19
N MET A 270 -22.95 -0.23 3.82
CA MET A 270 -24.24 -0.76 3.36
C MET A 270 -25.36 0.29 3.44
N LEU A 271 -25.40 1.11 4.50
CA LEU A 271 -26.39 2.18 4.65
C LEU A 271 -26.21 3.31 3.65
N LEU A 272 -24.96 3.68 3.33
CA LEU A 272 -24.64 4.69 2.31
C LEU A 272 -25.00 4.23 0.90
N ASN A 273 -24.79 2.93 0.62
CA ASN A 273 -25.05 2.34 -0.69
C ASN A 273 -26.50 1.83 -0.85
N SER A 274 -27.34 1.99 0.18
CA SER A 274 -28.77 1.67 0.14
C SER A 274 -29.50 2.76 -0.65
N GLY A 275 -29.51 2.67 -2.00
CA GLY A 275 -30.37 3.50 -2.84
C GLY A 275 -31.87 3.13 -2.68
N ASP A 276 -32.76 3.87 -3.35
CA ASP A 276 -34.22 3.72 -3.30
C ASP A 276 -34.77 2.28 -3.57
N HIS A 277 -33.91 1.39 -4.08
CA HIS A 277 -34.25 0.00 -4.38
C HIS A 277 -33.80 -1.02 -3.32
N ASP A 278 -33.01 -0.63 -2.30
CA ASP A 278 -32.62 -1.56 -1.23
C ASP A 278 -33.65 -1.53 -0.09
N ALA A 279 -34.60 -2.44 -0.18
CA ALA A 279 -35.72 -2.58 0.77
C ALA A 279 -35.30 -3.11 2.16
N ARG A 280 -34.02 -3.43 2.40
CA ARG A 280 -33.58 -3.99 3.69
C ARG A 280 -33.82 -3.02 4.83
N SER A 281 -34.46 -3.53 5.88
CA SER A 281 -34.67 -2.80 7.11
C SER A 281 -33.34 -2.60 7.89
N LEU A 282 -33.31 -1.63 8.81
CA LEU A 282 -32.16 -1.45 9.71
C LEU A 282 -31.90 -2.70 10.54
N THR A 283 -32.91 -3.46 10.87
CA THR A 283 -32.83 -4.72 11.59
C THR A 283 -32.15 -5.80 10.75
N GLU A 284 -32.52 -5.93 9.48
CA GLU A 284 -31.88 -6.86 8.55
C GLU A 284 -30.41 -6.50 8.31
N ILE A 285 -30.08 -5.21 8.16
CA ILE A 285 -28.69 -4.76 8.06
C ILE A 285 -27.90 -5.11 9.33
N ALA A 286 -28.49 -4.89 10.53
CA ALA A 286 -27.84 -5.25 11.78
C ALA A 286 -27.51 -6.75 11.86
N TYR A 287 -28.46 -7.60 11.53
CA TYR A 287 -28.26 -9.05 11.53
C TYR A 287 -27.29 -9.51 10.45
N SER A 288 -27.34 -8.93 9.25
CA SER A 288 -26.45 -9.29 8.14
C SER A 288 -24.97 -8.98 8.41
N VAL A 289 -24.67 -8.07 9.31
CA VAL A 289 -23.30 -7.78 9.75
C VAL A 289 -22.93 -8.44 11.08
N GLY A 290 -23.76 -9.38 11.57
CA GLY A 290 -23.46 -10.22 12.72
C GLY A 290 -23.84 -9.63 14.09
N PHE A 291 -24.73 -8.64 14.17
CA PHE A 291 -25.33 -8.23 15.46
C PHE A 291 -26.50 -9.15 15.80
N SER A 292 -26.60 -9.53 17.07
CA SER A 292 -27.74 -10.32 17.59
C SER A 292 -28.91 -9.46 18.03
N SER A 293 -28.76 -8.12 18.07
CA SER A 293 -29.81 -7.19 18.50
C SER A 293 -29.70 -5.85 17.75
N SER A 294 -30.81 -5.41 17.17
CA SER A 294 -30.92 -4.11 16.47
C SER A 294 -30.77 -2.93 17.46
N SER A 295 -31.17 -3.09 18.71
CA SER A 295 -30.99 -2.06 19.76
C SER A 295 -29.51 -1.89 20.11
N HIS A 296 -28.78 -2.98 20.31
CA HIS A 296 -27.34 -2.97 20.54
C HIS A 296 -26.59 -2.38 19.34
N PHE A 297 -26.96 -2.76 18.12
CA PHE A 297 -26.44 -2.16 16.88
C PHE A 297 -26.61 -0.64 16.86
N SER A 298 -27.85 -0.15 17.04
CA SER A 298 -28.15 1.28 16.93
C SER A 298 -27.39 2.12 17.98
N THR A 299 -27.28 1.60 19.21
CA THR A 299 -26.55 2.27 20.30
C THR A 299 -25.05 2.33 20.00
N THR A 300 -24.46 1.21 19.56
CA THR A 300 -23.03 1.12 19.26
C THR A 300 -22.65 1.90 18.03
N PHE A 301 -23.50 1.89 17.01
CA PHE A 301 -23.34 2.66 15.77
C PHE A 301 -23.31 4.17 16.07
N ARG A 302 -24.32 4.68 16.82
CA ARG A 302 -24.38 6.10 17.22
C ARG A 302 -23.16 6.52 18.05
N ARG A 303 -22.69 5.65 18.96
CA ARG A 303 -21.49 5.92 19.76
C ARG A 303 -20.24 6.04 18.89
N LYS A 304 -20.14 5.26 17.80
CA LYS A 304 -18.98 5.28 16.91
C LYS A 304 -19.00 6.43 15.91
N PHE A 305 -20.16 6.67 15.27
CA PHE A 305 -20.27 7.59 14.14
C PHE A 305 -20.91 8.94 14.50
N GLY A 306 -21.44 9.10 15.71
CA GLY A 306 -22.10 10.33 16.15
C GLY A 306 -23.53 10.51 15.61
N VAL A 307 -23.95 9.69 14.63
CA VAL A 307 -25.25 9.76 13.94
C VAL A 307 -26.00 8.45 14.09
N ARG A 308 -27.31 8.47 13.93
CA ARG A 308 -28.13 7.24 13.98
C ARG A 308 -28.06 6.51 12.63
N PRO A 309 -28.16 5.15 12.61
CA PRO A 309 -28.24 4.40 11.36
C PRO A 309 -29.38 4.86 10.44
N SER A 310 -30.53 5.24 11.02
CA SER A 310 -31.68 5.78 10.30
C SER A 310 -31.38 7.08 9.56
N ASP A 311 -30.50 7.92 10.14
CA ASP A 311 -30.19 9.23 9.58
C ASP A 311 -29.22 9.06 8.39
N VAL A 312 -28.30 8.11 8.46
CA VAL A 312 -27.40 7.74 7.35
C VAL A 312 -28.19 7.18 6.18
N LYS A 313 -29.14 6.26 6.45
CA LYS A 313 -29.98 5.66 5.40
C LYS A 313 -30.88 6.68 4.68
N ARG A 314 -31.37 7.73 5.39
CA ARG A 314 -32.17 8.81 4.81
C ARG A 314 -31.36 9.88 4.07
N GLY A 315 -30.11 10.07 4.43
CA GLY A 315 -29.23 11.07 3.82
C GLY A 315 -28.53 10.60 2.55
N GLY A 316 -28.69 9.34 2.18
CA GLY A 316 -28.20 8.73 0.93
C GLY A 316 -29.25 8.75 -0.22
N SER A 317 -30.38 9.41 0.00
CA SER A 317 -31.47 9.57 -0.98
C SER A 317 -31.38 10.90 -1.68
#